data_93742322b5270faa39aa3e45b4a5d0c7
#
_entry.id   93742322b5270faa39aa3e45b4a5d0c7
#
_cell.length_a   1.000
_cell.length_b   1.000
_cell.length_c   1.000
_cell.angle_alpha   90.00
_cell.angle_beta   90.00
_cell.angle_gamma   90.00
#
_symmetry.space_group_name_H-M   'P 1'
#
loop_
_entity.id
_entity.type
_entity.pdbx_description
1 polymer ?
#
loop_
_entity_poly.entity_id
_entity_poly.type
_entity_poly.pdbx_seq_one_letter_code
_entity_poly.pdbx_strand_id
1 'polypeptide(L)'
;FDPSYHGLTLGALAVGSRSAFRAPFAAHLSPHVVRLPFGAAREHLEEALAPQEIACAIVEPVVGREGAIFPPSGWLLSLAQACREQGTLLILDEIFTGLGRTGELFAANAERVRPDLLCCGKALGGGVPIAAVIGRREVFRAWRTEGEALHTATFTGNPLACAAALAVLDILEDEALVARAAA
;
A
#
# COMPACT_ATOMS: atom_id res chain seq x y z
N PHE A 1 -8.46 0.85 6.78
CA PHE A 1 -8.32 0.33 8.14
C PHE A 1 -8.04 1.47 9.12
N ASP A 2 -8.28 1.26 10.42
CA ASP A 2 -8.04 2.22 11.49
C ASP A 2 -7.28 1.53 12.64
N PRO A 3 -6.10 2.03 13.04
CA PRO A 3 -5.41 3.20 12.50
C PRO A 3 -4.74 2.98 11.14
N SER A 4 -4.50 4.07 10.38
CA SER A 4 -3.73 4.03 9.13
C SER A 4 -3.25 5.43 8.69
N TYR A 5 -2.22 5.44 7.83
CA TYR A 5 -1.74 6.66 7.19
C TYR A 5 -1.27 6.39 5.76
N HIS A 6 -1.98 6.92 4.77
CA HIS A 6 -1.68 6.72 3.34
C HIS A 6 -1.25 8.01 2.61
N GLY A 7 -1.07 9.10 3.33
CA GLY A 7 -0.68 10.41 2.76
C GLY A 7 -1.74 11.50 2.95
N LEU A 8 -1.52 12.65 2.31
CA LEU A 8 -2.29 13.88 2.54
C LEU A 8 -3.00 14.42 1.29
N THR A 9 -2.96 13.72 0.16
CA THR A 9 -3.83 14.04 -0.98
C THR A 9 -5.28 13.70 -0.64
N LEU A 10 -6.27 14.30 -1.29
CA LEU A 10 -7.69 14.07 -0.95
C LEU A 10 -8.06 12.58 -1.01
N GLY A 11 -7.55 11.84 -2.00
CA GLY A 11 -7.77 10.39 -2.09
C GLY A 11 -7.14 9.63 -0.92
N ALA A 12 -5.89 9.95 -0.56
CA ALA A 12 -5.20 9.33 0.56
C ALA A 12 -5.83 9.70 1.92
N LEU A 13 -6.26 10.96 2.09
CA LEU A 13 -7.02 11.40 3.27
C LEU A 13 -8.36 10.67 3.39
N ALA A 14 -9.02 10.41 2.27
CA ALA A 14 -10.30 9.69 2.30
C ALA A 14 -10.14 8.30 2.90
N VAL A 15 -9.08 7.56 2.54
CA VAL A 15 -8.83 6.19 3.04
C VAL A 15 -8.03 6.14 4.34
N GLY A 16 -7.25 7.18 4.67
CA GLY A 16 -6.53 7.29 5.94
C GLY A 16 -7.49 7.49 7.13
N SER A 17 -7.01 7.23 8.36
CA SER A 17 -7.86 7.26 9.55
C SER A 17 -7.70 8.51 10.43
N ARG A 18 -6.55 9.20 10.40
CA ARG A 18 -6.26 10.30 11.34
C ARG A 18 -7.22 11.47 11.21
N SER A 19 -8.06 11.64 12.21
CA SER A 19 -9.09 12.70 12.26
C SER A 19 -8.49 14.11 12.14
N ALA A 20 -7.36 14.39 12.79
CA ALA A 20 -6.70 15.69 12.73
C ALA A 20 -6.31 16.13 11.31
N PHE A 21 -5.98 15.18 10.43
CA PHE A 21 -5.67 15.48 9.03
C PHE A 21 -6.91 15.54 8.14
N ARG A 22 -7.93 14.77 8.47
CA ARG A 22 -9.16 14.63 7.68
C ARG A 22 -10.18 15.72 7.96
N ALA A 23 -10.32 16.15 9.23
CA ALA A 23 -11.37 17.07 9.66
C ALA A 23 -11.40 18.39 8.86
N PRO A 24 -10.27 19.05 8.56
CA PRO A 24 -10.29 20.28 7.75
C PRO A 24 -10.84 20.11 6.32
N PHE A 25 -10.83 18.87 5.81
CA PHE A 25 -11.22 18.54 4.43
C PHE A 25 -12.45 17.65 4.35
N ALA A 26 -13.15 17.42 5.46
CA ALA A 26 -14.23 16.43 5.57
C ALA A 26 -15.27 16.55 4.45
N ALA A 27 -15.65 17.77 4.08
CA ALA A 27 -16.64 18.03 3.02
C ALA A 27 -16.17 17.63 1.60
N HIS A 28 -14.88 17.39 1.43
CA HIS A 28 -14.26 17.04 0.13
C HIS A 28 -13.82 15.59 0.04
N LEU A 29 -13.94 14.82 1.13
CA LEU A 29 -13.54 13.43 1.16
C LEU A 29 -14.66 12.54 0.61
N SER A 30 -14.26 11.49 -0.10
CA SER A 30 -15.22 10.50 -0.59
C SER A 30 -16.02 9.87 0.56
N PRO A 31 -17.36 9.82 0.47
CA PRO A 31 -18.20 9.15 1.46
C PRO A 31 -18.19 7.62 1.29
N HIS A 32 -17.64 7.10 0.18
CA HIS A 32 -17.67 5.68 -0.17
C HIS A 32 -16.50 4.89 0.43
N VAL A 33 -16.11 5.20 1.67
CA VAL A 33 -15.02 4.51 2.35
C VAL A 33 -15.55 3.83 3.60
N VAL A 34 -15.51 2.51 3.60
CA VAL A 34 -15.77 1.67 4.76
C VAL A 34 -14.48 1.54 5.58
N ARG A 35 -14.56 1.68 6.90
CA ARG A 35 -13.42 1.53 7.80
C ARG A 35 -13.63 0.35 8.72
N LEU A 36 -12.58 -0.47 8.82
CA LEU A 36 -12.50 -1.58 9.76
C LEU A 36 -11.34 -1.35 10.73
N PRO A 37 -11.41 -1.88 11.94
CA PRO A 37 -10.27 -1.91 12.84
C PRO A 37 -9.09 -2.63 12.19
N PHE A 38 -7.87 -2.10 12.35
CA PHE A 38 -6.66 -2.81 11.95
C PHE A 38 -6.52 -4.08 12.80
N GLY A 39 -6.33 -5.21 12.17
CA GLY A 39 -6.35 -6.51 12.86
C GLY A 39 -7.76 -7.07 13.10
N ALA A 40 -8.80 -6.54 12.46
CA ALA A 40 -10.18 -7.04 12.59
C ALA A 40 -10.27 -8.55 12.36
N ALA A 41 -11.14 -9.22 13.12
CA ALA A 41 -11.38 -10.66 12.98
C ALA A 41 -11.89 -11.03 11.58
N ARG A 42 -11.66 -12.26 11.15
CA ARG A 42 -12.02 -12.77 9.82
C ARG A 42 -13.48 -12.54 9.49
N GLU A 43 -14.36 -12.76 10.44
CA GLU A 43 -15.81 -12.62 10.30
C GLU A 43 -16.19 -11.16 9.93
N HIS A 44 -15.54 -10.18 10.55
CA HIS A 44 -15.77 -8.75 10.23
C HIS A 44 -15.23 -8.38 8.83
N LEU A 45 -14.14 -9.01 8.38
CA LEU A 45 -13.63 -8.82 7.02
C LEU A 45 -14.63 -9.38 6.01
N GLU A 46 -15.14 -10.57 6.23
CA GLU A 46 -16.12 -11.22 5.36
C GLU A 46 -17.43 -10.44 5.30
N GLU A 47 -17.95 -10.00 6.44
CA GLU A 47 -19.17 -9.18 6.52
C GLU A 47 -19.03 -7.87 5.74
N ALA A 48 -17.91 -7.17 5.89
CA ALA A 48 -17.67 -5.90 5.21
C ALA A 48 -17.48 -6.05 3.70
N LEU A 49 -16.95 -7.18 3.24
CA LEU A 49 -16.67 -7.45 1.83
C LEU A 49 -17.81 -8.19 1.11
N ALA A 50 -18.72 -8.85 1.86
CA ALA A 50 -19.77 -9.70 1.32
C ALA A 50 -20.72 -9.03 0.30
N PRO A 51 -21.05 -7.73 0.40
CA PRO A 51 -21.91 -7.08 -0.58
C PRO A 51 -21.35 -7.00 -2.00
N GLN A 52 -20.07 -7.36 -2.21
CA GLN A 52 -19.35 -7.21 -3.50
C GLN A 52 -19.36 -5.78 -4.05
N GLU A 53 -19.57 -4.79 -3.17
CA GLU A 53 -19.58 -3.36 -3.50
C GLU A 53 -18.22 -2.70 -3.23
N ILE A 54 -17.30 -3.44 -2.59
CA ILE A 54 -15.97 -2.93 -2.24
C ILE A 54 -15.01 -3.24 -3.38
N ALA A 55 -14.62 -2.21 -4.12
CA ALA A 55 -13.69 -2.34 -5.23
C ALA A 55 -12.28 -2.74 -4.77
N CYS A 56 -11.81 -2.18 -3.65
CA CYS A 56 -10.47 -2.49 -3.11
C CYS A 56 -10.40 -2.28 -1.60
N ALA A 57 -9.50 -3.02 -0.97
CA ALA A 57 -9.04 -2.82 0.40
C ALA A 57 -7.59 -2.32 0.38
N ILE A 58 -7.29 -1.24 1.11
CA ILE A 58 -5.93 -0.71 1.26
C ILE A 58 -5.49 -0.85 2.71
N VAL A 59 -4.25 -1.31 2.93
CA VAL A 59 -3.69 -1.51 4.26
C VAL A 59 -2.15 -1.37 4.25
N GLU A 60 -1.59 -0.86 5.35
CA GLU A 60 -0.17 -0.97 5.67
C GLU A 60 0.06 -2.36 6.33
N PRO A 61 1.04 -3.17 5.92
CA PRO A 61 1.35 -4.44 6.62
C PRO A 61 1.74 -4.24 8.09
N VAL A 62 2.39 -3.13 8.39
CA VAL A 62 2.63 -2.61 9.74
C VAL A 62 2.28 -1.13 9.72
N VAL A 63 1.40 -0.69 10.61
CA VAL A 63 1.01 0.72 10.69
C VAL A 63 2.17 1.54 11.25
N GLY A 64 2.88 2.24 10.34
CA GLY A 64 4.15 2.89 10.71
C GLY A 64 3.96 4.12 11.58
N ARG A 65 3.12 5.04 11.15
CA ARG A 65 3.02 6.39 11.76
C ARG A 65 2.38 6.40 13.15
N GLU A 66 1.59 5.41 13.48
CA GLU A 66 0.90 5.30 14.77
C GLU A 66 1.69 4.50 15.82
N GLY A 67 2.98 4.30 15.60
CA GLY A 67 3.88 3.67 16.56
C GLY A 67 4.30 2.24 16.22
N ALA A 68 4.38 1.92 14.93
CA ALA A 68 4.76 0.59 14.42
C ALA A 68 3.84 -0.53 14.98
N ILE A 69 2.54 -0.39 14.71
CA ILE A 69 1.54 -1.38 15.16
C ILE A 69 1.57 -2.58 14.22
N PHE A 70 1.79 -3.77 14.77
CA PHE A 70 1.78 -5.04 14.05
C PHE A 70 0.38 -5.66 14.10
N PRO A 71 -0.09 -6.26 13.00
CA PRO A 71 -1.34 -7.03 13.03
C PRO A 71 -1.12 -8.37 13.76
N PRO A 72 -2.21 -9.05 14.16
CA PRO A 72 -2.11 -10.44 14.60
C PRO A 72 -1.43 -11.32 13.53
N SER A 73 -0.64 -12.32 13.96
CA SER A 73 0.01 -13.25 13.03
C SER A 73 -0.99 -13.93 12.10
N GLY A 74 -0.68 -14.00 10.79
CA GLY A 74 -1.56 -14.55 9.77
C GLY A 74 -2.73 -13.66 9.35
N TRP A 75 -2.85 -12.48 9.94
CA TRP A 75 -3.97 -11.58 9.63
C TRP A 75 -3.92 -11.05 8.20
N LEU A 76 -2.73 -10.68 7.72
CA LEU A 76 -2.57 -10.16 6.37
C LEU A 76 -2.93 -11.22 5.32
N LEU A 77 -2.57 -12.49 5.58
CA LEU A 77 -2.97 -13.61 4.73
C LEU A 77 -4.50 -13.81 4.78
N SER A 78 -5.11 -13.71 5.95
CA SER A 78 -6.57 -13.81 6.13
C SER A 78 -7.31 -12.71 5.34
N LEU A 79 -6.84 -11.46 5.41
CA LEU A 79 -7.37 -10.36 4.62
C LEU A 79 -7.24 -10.63 3.10
N ALA A 80 -6.07 -11.08 2.66
CA ALA A 80 -5.84 -11.40 1.25
C ALA A 80 -6.76 -12.50 0.73
N GLN A 81 -7.06 -13.50 1.56
CA GLN A 81 -8.02 -14.56 1.24
C GLN A 81 -9.44 -14.01 1.14
N ALA A 82 -9.88 -13.22 2.13
CA ALA A 82 -11.19 -12.58 2.11
C ALA A 82 -11.39 -11.69 0.86
N CYS A 83 -10.41 -10.86 0.53
CA CYS A 83 -10.46 -10.03 -0.67
C CYS A 83 -10.62 -10.88 -1.94
N ARG A 84 -9.84 -11.97 -2.05
CA ARG A 84 -9.89 -12.87 -3.21
C ARG A 84 -11.24 -13.55 -3.35
N GLU A 85 -11.82 -14.04 -2.26
CA GLU A 85 -13.10 -14.71 -2.24
C GLU A 85 -14.26 -13.82 -2.67
N GLN A 86 -14.16 -12.51 -2.35
CA GLN A 86 -15.17 -11.52 -2.67
C GLN A 86 -14.89 -10.71 -3.96
N GLY A 87 -13.78 -10.99 -4.65
CA GLY A 87 -13.40 -10.25 -5.86
C GLY A 87 -12.94 -8.82 -5.61
N THR A 88 -12.61 -8.47 -4.35
CA THR A 88 -12.06 -7.18 -3.94
C THR A 88 -10.56 -7.13 -4.21
N LEU A 89 -10.05 -6.06 -4.78
CA LEU A 89 -8.61 -5.89 -4.99
C LEU A 89 -7.90 -5.58 -3.66
N LEU A 90 -6.77 -6.23 -3.40
CA LEU A 90 -5.91 -5.92 -2.26
C LEU A 90 -4.79 -4.97 -2.66
N ILE A 91 -4.71 -3.84 -1.98
CA ILE A 91 -3.63 -2.84 -2.11
C ILE A 91 -2.80 -2.87 -0.84
N LEU A 92 -1.51 -3.18 -0.95
CA LEU A 92 -0.58 -3.05 0.17
C LEU A 92 0.20 -1.75 0.06
N ASP A 93 0.10 -0.93 1.09
CA ASP A 93 0.92 0.26 1.25
C ASP A 93 2.21 -0.11 1.98
N GLU A 94 3.23 -0.41 1.19
CA GLU A 94 4.58 -0.75 1.67
C GLU A 94 5.55 0.43 1.59
N ILE A 95 5.03 1.65 1.54
CA ILE A 95 5.86 2.87 1.51
C ILE A 95 6.75 2.97 2.74
N PHE A 96 6.29 2.49 3.90
CA PHE A 96 7.06 2.45 5.14
C PHE A 96 7.78 1.12 5.35
N THR A 97 7.14 0.01 5.04
CA THR A 97 7.59 -1.35 5.38
C THR A 97 8.47 -2.00 4.33
N GLY A 98 8.40 -1.53 3.08
CA GLY A 98 9.13 -2.12 1.96
C GLY A 98 10.64 -1.86 1.97
N LEU A 99 11.31 -2.47 1.00
CA LEU A 99 12.73 -2.33 0.69
C LEU A 99 13.64 -2.71 1.88
N GLY A 100 13.34 -3.86 2.48
CA GLY A 100 14.19 -4.46 3.52
C GLY A 100 13.91 -4.02 4.94
N ARG A 101 13.00 -3.06 5.17
CA ARG A 101 12.73 -2.47 6.50
C ARG A 101 12.33 -3.49 7.57
N THR A 102 11.66 -4.57 7.17
CA THR A 102 11.14 -5.61 8.07
C THR A 102 11.98 -6.90 8.05
N GLY A 103 13.14 -6.88 7.39
CA GLY A 103 13.94 -8.09 7.16
C GLY A 103 13.49 -8.90 5.93
N GLU A 104 12.44 -8.48 5.28
CA GLU A 104 11.98 -8.97 3.98
C GLU A 104 12.02 -7.84 2.95
N LEU A 105 12.17 -8.13 1.66
CA LEU A 105 12.14 -7.08 0.63
C LEU A 105 10.84 -6.28 0.70
N PHE A 106 9.72 -6.96 0.89
CA PHE A 106 8.42 -6.40 1.24
C PHE A 106 7.85 -7.18 2.42
N ALA A 107 7.23 -6.49 3.38
CA ALA A 107 6.67 -7.11 4.58
C ALA A 107 5.65 -8.23 4.25
N ALA A 108 4.94 -8.09 3.14
CA ALA A 108 4.01 -9.10 2.62
C ALA A 108 4.66 -10.47 2.37
N ASN A 109 5.97 -10.51 2.11
CA ASN A 109 6.69 -11.77 1.84
C ASN A 109 6.72 -12.69 3.06
N ALA A 110 6.75 -12.14 4.28
CA ALA A 110 6.74 -12.91 5.52
C ALA A 110 5.52 -13.84 5.63
N GLU A 111 4.36 -13.37 5.20
CA GLU A 111 3.11 -14.17 5.16
C GLU A 111 2.79 -14.71 3.76
N ARG A 112 3.72 -14.58 2.79
CA ARG A 112 3.55 -15.02 1.39
C ARG A 112 2.31 -14.43 0.72
N VAL A 113 1.94 -13.20 1.11
CA VAL A 113 0.81 -12.47 0.52
C VAL A 113 1.23 -11.84 -0.80
N ARG A 114 0.41 -12.00 -1.83
CA ARG A 114 0.56 -11.35 -3.13
C ARG A 114 -0.60 -10.40 -3.35
N PRO A 115 -0.38 -9.08 -3.21
CA PRO A 115 -1.43 -8.09 -3.47
C PRO A 115 -1.71 -7.94 -4.96
N ASP A 116 -2.82 -7.28 -5.28
CA ASP A 116 -3.13 -6.84 -6.63
C ASP A 116 -2.34 -5.58 -7.01
N LEU A 117 -2.16 -4.69 -6.04
CA LEU A 117 -1.33 -3.48 -6.12
C LEU A 117 -0.46 -3.35 -4.88
N LEU A 118 0.78 -2.92 -5.07
CA LEU A 118 1.75 -2.63 -4.02
C LEU A 118 2.29 -1.22 -4.22
N CYS A 119 2.18 -0.39 -3.18
CA CYS A 119 2.75 0.95 -3.17
C CYS A 119 4.11 0.92 -2.49
N CYS A 120 5.14 1.50 -3.11
CA CYS A 120 6.45 1.69 -2.52
C CYS A 120 6.96 3.12 -2.73
N GLY A 121 7.85 3.55 -1.85
CA GLY A 121 8.39 4.91 -1.84
C GLY A 121 9.46 5.05 -0.78
N LYS A 122 9.60 6.23 -0.19
CA LYS A 122 10.59 6.53 0.85
C LYS A 122 11.99 5.98 0.52
N ALA A 123 12.34 4.79 1.06
CA ALA A 123 13.62 4.14 0.85
C ALA A 123 13.95 3.92 -0.63
N LEU A 124 12.95 3.77 -1.50
CA LEU A 124 13.12 3.56 -2.94
C LEU A 124 14.02 4.62 -3.60
N GLY A 125 13.93 5.86 -3.16
CA GLY A 125 14.69 6.95 -3.77
C GLY A 125 16.05 7.23 -3.14
N GLY A 126 16.44 6.57 -2.04
CA GLY A 126 17.72 6.84 -1.36
C GLY A 126 17.91 8.29 -0.93
N GLY A 127 16.82 9.03 -0.70
CA GLY A 127 16.81 10.48 -0.38
C GLY A 127 16.23 11.33 -1.50
N VAL A 128 16.07 10.80 -2.72
CA VAL A 128 15.38 11.49 -3.83
C VAL A 128 13.89 11.16 -3.78
N PRO A 129 12.98 12.12 -3.92
CA PRO A 129 11.54 11.87 -3.93
C PRO A 129 11.12 11.01 -5.13
N ILE A 130 10.63 9.81 -4.86
CA ILE A 130 10.04 8.90 -5.84
C ILE A 130 9.05 7.97 -5.12
N ALA A 131 7.99 7.61 -5.82
CA ALA A 131 7.08 6.55 -5.43
C ALA A 131 6.71 5.73 -6.67
N ALA A 132 6.35 4.47 -6.44
CA ALA A 132 5.89 3.58 -7.48
C ALA A 132 4.70 2.76 -6.99
N VAL A 133 3.83 2.39 -7.94
CA VAL A 133 2.79 1.40 -7.74
C VAL A 133 3.12 0.22 -8.66
N ILE A 134 3.27 -0.94 -8.06
CA ILE A 134 3.52 -2.20 -8.74
C ILE A 134 2.23 -3.00 -8.71
N GLY A 135 1.85 -3.63 -9.81
CA GLY A 135 0.62 -4.40 -9.81
C GLY A 135 0.49 -5.34 -11.00
N ARG A 136 -0.58 -6.14 -10.96
CA ARG A 136 -0.87 -7.07 -12.04
C ARG A 136 -1.27 -6.33 -13.32
N ARG A 137 -0.80 -6.83 -14.45
CA ARG A 137 -1.11 -6.27 -15.78
C ARG A 137 -2.61 -6.10 -16.02
N GLU A 138 -3.41 -7.04 -15.54
CA GLU A 138 -4.88 -7.04 -15.70
C GLU A 138 -5.50 -5.83 -15.00
N VAL A 139 -5.04 -5.48 -13.80
CA VAL A 139 -5.51 -4.33 -13.04
C VAL A 139 -5.15 -3.02 -13.77
N PHE A 140 -3.91 -2.90 -14.27
CA PHE A 140 -3.48 -1.73 -15.03
C PHE A 140 -4.14 -1.60 -16.41
N ARG A 141 -4.69 -2.67 -16.98
CA ARG A 141 -5.44 -2.58 -18.25
C ARG A 141 -6.66 -1.68 -18.17
N ALA A 142 -7.27 -1.55 -16.98
CA ALA A 142 -8.39 -0.64 -16.76
C ALA A 142 -8.03 0.84 -17.04
N TRP A 143 -6.72 1.18 -16.98
CA TRP A 143 -6.21 2.53 -17.27
C TRP A 143 -5.82 2.73 -18.75
N ARG A 144 -5.95 1.72 -19.58
CA ARG A 144 -5.69 1.83 -21.01
C ARG A 144 -6.96 2.30 -21.71
N THR A 145 -6.91 3.48 -22.27
CA THR A 145 -7.94 4.03 -23.14
C THR A 145 -7.36 4.27 -24.56
N GLU A 146 -8.23 4.37 -25.54
CA GLU A 146 -7.88 4.85 -26.88
C GLU A 146 -7.71 6.37 -26.77
N GLY A 147 -6.55 6.87 -26.39
CA GLY A 147 -6.33 8.29 -26.24
C GLY A 147 -5.30 8.65 -25.20
N GLU A 148 -5.54 9.73 -24.46
CA GLU A 148 -4.64 10.22 -23.43
C GLU A 148 -4.61 9.33 -22.19
N ALA A 149 -3.49 9.35 -21.46
CA ALA A 149 -3.36 8.64 -20.20
C ALA A 149 -4.35 9.19 -19.16
N LEU A 150 -5.07 8.29 -18.47
CA LEU A 150 -6.02 8.67 -17.41
C LEU A 150 -5.33 9.29 -16.19
N HIS A 151 -4.05 9.01 -16.00
CA HIS A 151 -3.24 9.59 -14.93
C HIS A 151 -1.88 9.98 -15.46
N THR A 152 -1.47 11.22 -15.16
CA THR A 152 -0.15 11.75 -15.47
C THR A 152 0.28 12.75 -14.41
N ALA A 153 1.58 12.95 -14.26
CA ALA A 153 2.17 13.98 -13.45
C ALA A 153 3.48 14.45 -14.08
N THR A 154 3.85 15.72 -13.90
CA THR A 154 5.03 16.34 -14.51
C THR A 154 6.32 15.55 -14.24
N PHE A 155 6.45 14.97 -13.06
CA PHE A 155 7.66 14.24 -12.66
C PHE A 155 7.54 12.72 -12.76
N THR A 156 6.47 12.19 -13.37
CA THR A 156 6.36 10.74 -13.60
C THR A 156 7.50 10.29 -14.51
N GLY A 157 8.25 9.29 -14.05
CA GLY A 157 9.41 8.76 -14.79
C GLY A 157 10.60 9.72 -14.84
N ASN A 158 10.73 10.65 -13.87
CA ASN A 158 11.88 11.57 -13.79
C ASN A 158 13.20 10.77 -13.83
N PRO A 159 14.12 11.04 -14.80
CA PRO A 159 15.33 10.23 -14.99
C PRO A 159 16.25 10.22 -13.77
N LEU A 160 16.40 11.34 -13.06
CA LEU A 160 17.23 11.42 -11.86
C LEU A 160 16.67 10.54 -10.74
N ALA A 161 15.36 10.63 -10.50
CA ALA A 161 14.71 9.84 -9.47
C ALA A 161 14.72 8.34 -9.81
N CYS A 162 14.53 7.99 -11.08
CA CYS A 162 14.63 6.60 -11.55
C CYS A 162 16.06 6.05 -11.41
N ALA A 163 17.08 6.84 -11.74
CA ALA A 163 18.48 6.43 -11.58
C ALA A 163 18.82 6.22 -10.09
N ALA A 164 18.35 7.11 -9.21
CA ALA A 164 18.53 6.93 -7.76
C ALA A 164 17.82 5.65 -7.25
N ALA A 165 16.61 5.38 -7.72
CA ALA A 165 15.89 4.16 -7.35
C ALA A 165 16.60 2.89 -7.82
N LEU A 166 17.14 2.87 -9.03
CA LEU A 166 17.93 1.75 -9.53
C LEU A 166 19.18 1.51 -8.67
N ALA A 167 19.93 2.57 -8.37
CA ALA A 167 21.09 2.47 -7.49
C ALA A 167 20.74 1.93 -6.09
N VAL A 168 19.59 2.31 -5.54
CA VAL A 168 19.09 1.75 -4.27
C VAL A 168 18.83 0.25 -4.38
N LEU A 169 18.20 -0.20 -5.47
CA LEU A 169 17.92 -1.62 -5.68
C LEU A 169 19.21 -2.43 -5.83
N ASP A 170 20.20 -1.92 -6.59
CA ASP A 170 21.51 -2.53 -6.74
C ASP A 170 22.23 -2.67 -5.38
N ILE A 171 22.27 -1.60 -4.57
CA ILE A 171 22.89 -1.61 -3.23
C ILE A 171 22.17 -2.59 -2.28
N LEU A 172 20.83 -2.66 -2.33
CA LEU A 172 20.08 -3.62 -1.51
C LEU A 172 20.49 -5.07 -1.79
N GLU A 173 20.76 -5.39 -3.07
CA GLU A 173 21.19 -6.72 -3.51
C GLU A 173 22.67 -6.95 -3.20
N ASP A 174 23.55 -6.07 -3.68
CA ASP A 174 25.00 -6.18 -3.58
C ASP A 174 25.52 -6.26 -2.13
N GLU A 175 24.92 -5.45 -1.23
CA GLU A 175 25.30 -5.43 0.17
C GLU A 175 24.45 -6.35 1.06
N ALA A 176 23.57 -7.13 0.48
CA ALA A 176 22.65 -8.04 1.19
C ALA A 176 21.89 -7.34 2.34
N LEU A 177 21.45 -6.09 2.12
CA LEU A 177 20.89 -5.24 3.19
C LEU A 177 19.61 -5.82 3.79
N VAL A 178 18.80 -6.52 3.00
CA VAL A 178 17.57 -7.18 3.49
C VAL A 178 17.94 -8.26 4.51
N ALA A 179 18.93 -9.12 4.21
CA ALA A 179 19.38 -10.15 5.14
C ALA A 179 20.03 -9.56 6.40
N ARG A 180 20.78 -8.46 6.26
CA ARG A 180 21.35 -7.73 7.41
C ARG A 180 20.29 -7.10 8.31
N ALA A 181 19.16 -6.67 7.75
CA ALA A 181 18.05 -6.12 8.53
C ALA A 181 17.25 -7.21 9.26
N ALA A 182 17.28 -8.46 8.78
CA ALA A 182 16.62 -9.61 9.40
C ALA A 182 17.42 -10.19 10.59
N ALA A 183 18.73 -9.89 10.70
CA ALA A 183 19.63 -10.38 11.76
C ALA A 183 19.50 -9.56 13.04
#